data_9c6054154a5da6aea7fd694c2b03b5db
#
_entry.id   9c6054154a5da6aea7fd694c2b03b5db
#
_cell.length_a   1.000
_cell.length_b   1.000
_cell.length_c   1.000
_cell.angle_alpha   90.00
_cell.angle_beta   90.00
_cell.angle_gamma   90.00
#
_symmetry.space_group_name_H-M   'P 1'
#
loop_
_entity.id
_entity.type
_entity.pdbx_description
1 polymer ?
#
loop_
_entity_poly.entity_id
_entity_poly.type
_entity_poly.pdbx_seq_one_letter_code
_entity_poly.pdbx_strand_id
1 'polypeptide(L)'
;DAMVPALSGVSGRAAEPVRRLGWVYAPNGMAMDAWMPTAAESLKLSTTLSPLASYREQMVVLSGLAQGQAEALGDGNGEHTRATATWLNGVHPRETQGADVRAGKTADQIAADQLGRSTPLSSLELAIDQDFLVGNCDNGYSCIYMNTISWRDDTTPLPMENNPRVVFERLFGESGSTADRQSEFKKDRSILDAITR
;
A
#
# COMPACT_ATOMS: atom_id res chain seq x y z
N ASP A 1 -12.33 -15.28 9.28
CA ASP A 1 -12.24 -16.76 9.09
C ASP A 1 -13.03 -17.30 7.89
N ALA A 2 -13.95 -16.54 7.30
CA ALA A 2 -14.78 -17.02 6.18
C ALA A 2 -14.13 -16.86 4.78
N MET A 3 -13.00 -16.16 4.65
CA MET A 3 -12.27 -15.98 3.38
C MET A 3 -11.12 -16.96 3.13
N VAL A 4 -10.93 -17.95 4.03
CA VAL A 4 -9.79 -18.87 3.96
C VAL A 4 -10.08 -20.22 3.24
N PRO A 5 -11.30 -20.72 3.09
CA PRO A 5 -11.52 -22.06 2.51
C PRO A 5 -11.13 -22.20 1.04
N ALA A 6 -11.17 -21.12 0.25
CA ALA A 6 -10.84 -21.19 -1.19
C ALA A 6 -9.34 -21.38 -1.48
N LEU A 7 -8.47 -21.12 -0.50
CA LEU A 7 -7.02 -21.28 -0.61
C LEU A 7 -6.49 -22.58 0.02
N SER A 8 -7.35 -23.40 0.62
CA SER A 8 -6.96 -24.62 1.34
C SER A 8 -7.08 -25.92 0.53
N GLY A 9 -7.18 -25.83 -0.78
CA GLY A 9 -7.30 -27.00 -1.68
C GLY A 9 -6.06 -27.87 -1.87
N VAL A 10 -4.98 -27.70 -1.09
CA VAL A 10 -3.79 -28.55 -1.20
C VAL A 10 -3.40 -29.10 0.17
N SER A 11 -3.74 -30.37 0.36
CA SER A 11 -3.12 -31.36 1.26
C SER A 11 -2.89 -31.02 2.72
N GLY A 12 -3.57 -31.68 3.60
CA GLY A 12 -3.42 -32.25 4.94
C GLY A 12 -2.21 -31.95 5.85
N ARG A 13 -1.46 -30.91 5.60
CA ARG A 13 -0.51 -30.34 6.56
C ARG A 13 -1.07 -28.99 6.98
N ALA A 14 -1.23 -28.77 8.28
CA ALA A 14 -1.57 -27.44 8.79
C ALA A 14 -0.59 -26.44 8.17
N ALA A 15 -1.06 -25.65 7.19
CA ALA A 15 -0.23 -24.68 6.52
C ALA A 15 0.22 -23.67 7.58
N GLU A 16 1.51 -23.41 7.67
CA GLU A 16 2.01 -22.32 8.52
C GLU A 16 1.30 -21.02 8.15
N PRO A 17 0.89 -20.20 9.14
CA PRO A 17 0.19 -18.96 8.85
C PRO A 17 1.04 -18.07 7.95
N VAL A 18 0.49 -17.68 6.80
CA VAL A 18 1.16 -16.75 5.88
C VAL A 18 1.30 -15.39 6.55
N ARG A 19 2.54 -14.95 6.76
CA ARG A 19 2.81 -13.61 7.27
C ARG A 19 2.48 -12.57 6.20
N ARG A 20 1.76 -11.53 6.61
CA ARG A 20 1.41 -10.39 5.75
C ARG A 20 1.89 -9.11 6.40
N LEU A 21 2.47 -8.23 5.59
CA LEU A 21 2.81 -6.87 5.96
C LEU A 21 1.99 -5.91 5.10
N GLY A 22 1.59 -4.78 5.67
CA GLY A 22 0.85 -3.75 4.97
C GLY A 22 1.36 -2.37 5.37
N TRP A 23 1.37 -1.46 4.40
CA TRP A 23 1.68 -0.05 4.59
C TRP A 23 0.51 0.78 4.08
N VAL A 24 0.13 1.79 4.84
CA VAL A 24 -0.93 2.72 4.46
C VAL A 24 -0.34 4.12 4.45
N TYR A 25 -0.25 4.70 3.28
CA TYR A 25 0.19 6.07 3.09
C TYR A 25 -1.01 7.02 3.14
N ALA A 26 -0.95 7.99 4.04
CA ALA A 26 -1.92 9.08 4.11
C ALA A 26 -1.20 10.38 3.73
N PRO A 27 -1.42 10.93 2.53
CA PRO A 27 -0.79 12.16 2.08
C PRO A 27 -1.31 13.38 2.86
N ASN A 28 -0.64 14.53 2.67
CA ASN A 28 -1.02 15.84 3.22
C ASN A 28 -0.92 15.98 4.75
N GLY A 29 -0.37 14.99 5.45
CA GLY A 29 -0.16 15.07 6.90
C GLY A 29 -1.44 14.86 7.73
N MET A 30 -1.40 15.29 8.97
CA MET A 30 -2.45 15.08 9.98
C MET A 30 -2.65 16.32 10.83
N ALA A 31 -3.87 16.53 11.35
CA ALA A 31 -4.13 17.50 12.40
C ALA A 31 -3.50 17.01 13.72
N MET A 32 -2.30 17.48 14.03
CA MET A 32 -1.44 16.95 15.10
C MET A 32 -2.06 17.02 16.49
N ASP A 33 -2.85 18.06 16.77
CA ASP A 33 -3.61 18.22 18.00
C ASP A 33 -4.71 17.16 18.19
N ALA A 34 -5.26 16.64 17.09
CA ALA A 34 -6.23 15.56 17.08
C ALA A 34 -5.60 14.17 16.91
N TRP A 35 -4.34 14.10 16.49
CA TRP A 35 -3.60 12.86 16.23
C TRP A 35 -2.78 12.40 17.42
N MET A 36 -2.03 13.32 18.06
CA MET A 36 -1.05 12.93 19.08
C MET A 36 -1.71 12.39 20.35
N PRO A 37 -1.27 11.22 20.85
CA PRO A 37 -1.64 10.74 22.17
C PRO A 37 -1.17 11.70 23.26
N THR A 38 -1.96 11.86 24.31
CA THR A 38 -1.69 12.87 25.36
C THR A 38 -0.87 12.36 26.54
N ALA A 39 -0.59 11.06 26.63
CA ALA A 39 0.21 10.49 27.70
C ALA A 39 1.11 9.36 27.16
N ALA A 40 2.42 9.52 27.30
CA ALA A 40 3.40 8.56 26.82
C ALA A 40 3.35 7.22 27.59
N GLU A 41 3.14 7.25 28.91
CA GLU A 41 3.18 6.06 29.76
C GLU A 41 1.94 5.16 29.67
N SER A 42 0.79 5.71 29.24
CA SER A 42 -0.48 4.98 29.20
C SER A 42 -1.15 4.92 27.83
N LEU A 43 -0.49 5.43 26.78
CA LEU A 43 -1.02 5.58 25.41
C LEU A 43 -2.50 5.99 25.42
N LYS A 44 -2.80 7.16 25.98
CA LYS A 44 -4.15 7.72 25.92
C LYS A 44 -4.43 8.15 24.50
N LEU A 45 -5.27 7.38 23.81
CA LEU A 45 -5.58 7.60 22.42
C LEU A 45 -6.27 8.95 22.20
N SER A 46 -5.85 9.63 21.16
CA SER A 46 -6.46 10.86 20.67
C SER A 46 -7.82 10.59 19.99
N THR A 47 -8.53 11.64 19.64
CA THR A 47 -9.82 11.52 18.93
C THR A 47 -9.67 10.71 17.64
N THR A 48 -8.61 10.98 16.85
CA THR A 48 -8.37 10.29 15.59
C THR A 48 -8.00 8.81 15.78
N LEU A 49 -7.29 8.48 16.87
CA LEU A 49 -6.88 7.11 17.15
C LEU A 49 -7.91 6.31 17.98
N SER A 50 -8.95 6.94 18.47
CA SER A 50 -9.96 6.30 19.34
C SER A 50 -10.64 5.07 18.71
N PRO A 51 -10.91 4.98 17.40
CA PRO A 51 -11.45 3.76 16.79
C PRO A 51 -10.53 2.53 16.91
N LEU A 52 -9.23 2.74 17.18
CA LEU A 52 -8.25 1.67 17.35
C LEU A 52 -8.11 1.21 18.81
N ALA A 53 -9.01 1.62 19.71
CA ALA A 53 -8.91 1.35 21.15
C ALA A 53 -8.81 -0.16 21.49
N SER A 54 -9.47 -1.03 20.73
CA SER A 54 -9.39 -2.48 20.89
C SER A 54 -8.03 -3.08 20.54
N TYR A 55 -7.20 -2.34 19.80
CA TYR A 55 -5.86 -2.76 19.38
C TYR A 55 -4.74 -2.07 20.16
N ARG A 56 -5.07 -1.32 21.19
CA ARG A 56 -4.12 -0.48 21.94
C ARG A 56 -2.88 -1.24 22.41
N GLU A 57 -3.02 -2.46 22.89
CA GLU A 57 -1.92 -3.29 23.38
C GLU A 57 -1.02 -3.85 22.23
N GLN A 58 -1.46 -3.70 20.99
CA GLN A 58 -0.76 -4.16 19.80
C GLN A 58 -0.28 -2.98 18.93
N MET A 59 -0.39 -1.75 19.44
CA MET A 59 -0.15 -0.54 18.68
C MET A 59 1.03 0.24 19.27
N VAL A 60 1.83 0.80 18.37
CA VAL A 60 2.89 1.76 18.69
C VAL A 60 2.66 3.03 17.87
N VAL A 61 2.68 4.19 18.53
CA VAL A 61 2.62 5.49 17.87
C VAL A 61 4.01 6.11 17.94
N LEU A 62 4.60 6.33 16.77
CA LEU A 62 5.90 6.98 16.62
C LEU A 62 5.70 8.44 16.19
N SER A 63 6.47 9.34 16.76
CA SER A 63 6.45 10.77 16.42
C SER A 63 7.87 11.31 16.34
N GLY A 64 8.02 12.52 15.78
CA GLY A 64 9.33 13.17 15.65
C GLY A 64 10.24 12.52 14.60
N LEU A 65 9.72 11.66 13.74
CA LEU A 65 10.46 11.12 12.61
C LEU A 65 10.49 12.13 11.47
N ALA A 66 11.62 12.20 10.78
CA ALA A 66 11.80 13.02 9.59
C ALA A 66 12.44 12.19 8.48
N GLN A 67 12.05 12.49 7.23
CA GLN A 67 12.66 11.90 6.04
C GLN A 67 13.49 12.95 5.31
N GLY A 68 14.79 13.01 5.62
CA GLY A 68 15.70 14.04 5.06
C GLY A 68 15.82 13.99 3.53
N GLN A 69 15.58 12.83 2.92
CA GLN A 69 15.61 12.69 1.46
C GLN A 69 14.35 13.24 0.77
N ALA A 70 13.31 13.61 1.53
CA ALA A 70 12.15 14.32 1.01
C ALA A 70 12.36 15.84 0.92
N GLU A 71 13.42 16.35 1.54
CA GLU A 71 13.81 17.76 1.42
C GLU A 71 14.23 18.09 -0.02
N ALA A 72 14.25 19.38 -0.36
CA ALA A 72 14.56 19.81 -1.74
C ALA A 72 16.00 19.43 -2.17
N LEU A 73 16.99 19.51 -1.28
CA LEU A 73 18.40 19.18 -1.50
C LEU A 73 19.03 19.87 -2.73
N GLY A 74 18.46 20.98 -3.17
CA GLY A 74 18.89 21.73 -4.36
C GLY A 74 17.89 21.69 -5.52
N ASP A 75 16.92 20.78 -5.51
CA ASP A 75 15.82 20.76 -6.45
C ASP A 75 14.82 21.87 -6.16
N GLY A 76 13.97 22.18 -7.09
CA GLY A 76 12.88 23.13 -6.92
C GLY A 76 11.76 22.65 -5.99
N ASN A 77 10.59 23.25 -6.12
CA ASN A 77 9.38 22.74 -5.48
C ASN A 77 9.11 21.30 -5.96
N GLY A 78 8.45 20.51 -5.15
CA GLY A 78 8.21 19.09 -5.48
C GLY A 78 7.95 18.28 -4.21
N GLU A 79 7.40 18.93 -3.19
CA GLU A 79 7.21 18.37 -1.85
C GLU A 79 6.32 17.14 -1.86
N HIS A 80 5.22 17.16 -2.61
CA HIS A 80 4.30 16.03 -2.69
C HIS A 80 4.93 14.83 -3.37
N THR A 81 5.64 15.09 -4.46
CA THR A 81 6.35 14.07 -5.24
C THR A 81 7.46 13.42 -4.42
N ARG A 82 8.31 14.23 -3.78
CA ARG A 82 9.40 13.71 -2.95
C ARG A 82 8.88 12.97 -1.72
N ALA A 83 7.84 13.48 -1.06
CA ALA A 83 7.24 12.81 0.10
C ALA A 83 6.75 11.39 -0.25
N THR A 84 6.07 11.25 -1.38
CA THR A 84 5.57 9.94 -1.84
C THR A 84 6.71 9.01 -2.26
N ALA A 85 7.62 9.50 -3.11
CA ALA A 85 8.70 8.69 -3.67
C ALA A 85 9.71 8.19 -2.61
N THR A 86 9.93 8.94 -1.53
CA THR A 86 10.89 8.60 -0.48
C THR A 86 10.31 7.77 0.66
N TRP A 87 8.99 7.67 0.75
CA TRP A 87 8.30 7.18 1.94
C TRP A 87 8.75 5.78 2.39
N LEU A 88 8.90 4.83 1.48
CA LEU A 88 9.28 3.45 1.81
C LEU A 88 10.74 3.09 1.50
N ASN A 89 11.56 4.01 0.97
CA ASN A 89 12.93 3.71 0.59
C ASN A 89 13.98 4.68 1.14
N GLY A 90 13.57 5.90 1.50
CA GLY A 90 14.50 6.91 1.98
C GLY A 90 15.52 7.37 0.93
N VAL A 91 15.20 7.25 -0.36
CA VAL A 91 16.07 7.67 -1.46
C VAL A 91 15.49 8.91 -2.12
N HIS A 92 16.30 9.94 -2.32
CA HIS A 92 15.89 11.14 -3.04
C HIS A 92 15.58 10.79 -4.50
N PRO A 93 14.36 11.07 -5.00
CA PRO A 93 14.01 10.76 -6.38
C PRO A 93 14.75 11.68 -7.35
N ARG A 94 15.13 11.15 -8.49
CA ARG A 94 15.75 11.97 -9.54
C ARG A 94 14.76 12.99 -10.07
N GLU A 95 15.12 14.27 -10.03
CA GLU A 95 14.35 15.33 -10.68
C GLU A 95 14.35 15.12 -12.19
N THR A 96 13.22 14.65 -12.73
CA THR A 96 13.00 14.43 -14.16
C THR A 96 11.51 14.37 -14.47
N GLN A 97 11.16 14.89 -15.64
CA GLN A 97 9.82 14.77 -16.24
C GLN A 97 9.76 13.67 -17.30
N GLY A 98 10.91 13.11 -17.64
CA GLY A 98 11.08 12.09 -18.68
C GLY A 98 10.84 10.67 -18.21
N ALA A 99 11.25 9.72 -19.06
CA ALA A 99 11.16 8.29 -18.78
C ALA A 99 12.33 7.76 -17.91
N ASP A 100 13.32 8.59 -17.65
CA ASP A 100 14.53 8.26 -16.88
C ASP A 100 14.33 8.43 -15.36
N VAL A 101 13.13 8.09 -14.91
CA VAL A 101 12.76 8.11 -13.49
C VAL A 101 13.65 7.17 -12.68
N ARG A 102 14.00 7.63 -11.47
CA ARG A 102 14.81 6.86 -10.54
C ARG A 102 14.44 7.19 -9.10
N ALA A 103 14.16 6.16 -8.33
CA ALA A 103 13.98 6.20 -6.89
C ALA A 103 14.81 5.06 -6.27
N GLY A 104 14.38 4.47 -5.19
CA GLY A 104 15.04 3.30 -4.58
C GLY A 104 14.06 2.15 -4.43
N LYS A 105 14.56 0.92 -4.36
CA LYS A 105 13.75 -0.23 -4.01
C LYS A 105 13.09 -0.01 -2.66
N THR A 106 11.78 -0.20 -2.58
CA THR A 106 10.99 0.09 -1.39
C THR A 106 10.94 -1.08 -0.40
N ALA A 107 10.74 -0.78 0.87
CA ALA A 107 10.73 -1.75 1.96
C ALA A 107 9.66 -2.84 1.79
N ASP A 108 8.51 -2.50 1.23
CA ASP A 108 7.46 -3.46 0.87
C ASP A 108 7.96 -4.47 -0.16
N GLN A 109 8.74 -4.05 -1.15
CA GLN A 109 9.29 -4.93 -2.18
C GLN A 109 10.47 -5.77 -1.66
N ILE A 110 11.23 -5.25 -0.69
CA ILE A 110 12.23 -6.05 0.03
C ILE A 110 11.53 -7.16 0.84
N ALA A 111 10.42 -6.82 1.50
CA ALA A 111 9.61 -7.79 2.22
C ALA A 111 8.94 -8.80 1.28
N ALA A 112 8.43 -8.37 0.13
CA ALA A 112 7.80 -9.21 -0.87
C ALA A 112 8.77 -10.28 -1.42
N ASP A 113 10.04 -9.94 -1.62
CA ASP A 113 11.07 -10.90 -2.03
C ASP A 113 11.25 -12.06 -1.05
N GLN A 114 10.91 -11.87 0.20
CA GLN A 114 11.04 -12.89 1.24
C GLN A 114 9.70 -13.57 1.56
N LEU A 115 8.67 -12.78 1.80
CA LEU A 115 7.36 -13.27 2.25
C LEU A 115 6.47 -13.74 1.10
N GLY A 116 6.65 -13.17 -0.09
CA GLY A 116 5.84 -13.45 -1.27
C GLY A 116 6.19 -14.73 -2.03
N ARG A 117 7.26 -15.44 -1.65
CA ARG A 117 7.76 -16.62 -2.39
C ARG A 117 6.78 -17.81 -2.43
N SER A 118 5.90 -17.89 -1.46
CA SER A 118 4.93 -18.98 -1.31
C SER A 118 3.49 -18.56 -1.55
N THR A 119 3.29 -17.35 -2.06
CA THR A 119 1.96 -16.80 -2.33
C THR A 119 1.76 -16.56 -3.83
N PRO A 120 0.53 -16.68 -4.36
CA PRO A 120 0.24 -16.41 -5.77
C PRO A 120 0.60 -14.98 -6.20
N LEU A 121 0.41 -14.01 -5.29
CA LEU A 121 0.84 -12.62 -5.46
C LEU A 121 1.89 -12.31 -4.39
N SER A 122 3.06 -11.85 -4.79
CA SER A 122 4.13 -11.46 -3.86
C SER A 122 3.82 -10.13 -3.16
N SER A 123 3.15 -9.22 -3.84
CA SER A 123 2.69 -7.93 -3.33
C SER A 123 1.41 -7.48 -4.03
N LEU A 124 0.76 -6.48 -3.47
CA LEU A 124 -0.45 -5.88 -4.02
C LEU A 124 -0.42 -4.38 -3.73
N GLU A 125 -0.31 -3.59 -4.76
CA GLU A 125 -0.25 -2.13 -4.71
C GLU A 125 -1.65 -1.58 -4.99
N LEU A 126 -2.20 -0.81 -4.03
CA LEU A 126 -3.57 -0.32 -4.08
C LEU A 126 -3.63 1.19 -3.89
N ALA A 127 -4.60 1.82 -4.55
CA ALA A 127 -4.97 3.22 -4.33
C ALA A 127 -6.48 3.36 -4.13
N ILE A 128 -6.89 4.48 -3.54
CA ILE A 128 -8.32 4.84 -3.40
C ILE A 128 -8.75 5.71 -4.57
N ASP A 129 -7.87 6.62 -5.01
CA ASP A 129 -8.12 7.55 -6.09
C ASP A 129 -7.56 7.06 -7.42
N GLN A 130 -8.03 7.66 -8.51
CA GLN A 130 -7.46 7.44 -9.84
C GLN A 130 -6.07 8.09 -9.94
N ASP A 131 -5.09 7.31 -10.39
CA ASP A 131 -3.72 7.76 -10.54
C ASP A 131 -3.38 8.05 -12.00
N PHE A 132 -2.76 9.20 -12.25
CA PHE A 132 -2.18 9.55 -13.53
C PHE A 132 -0.67 9.27 -13.48
N LEU A 133 -0.22 8.23 -14.18
CA LEU A 133 1.21 7.86 -14.20
C LEU A 133 2.00 8.64 -15.26
N VAL A 134 1.33 9.36 -16.13
CA VAL A 134 1.94 10.09 -17.24
C VAL A 134 1.72 11.59 -17.07
N GLY A 135 2.76 12.37 -17.32
CA GLY A 135 2.73 13.81 -17.24
C GLY A 135 3.66 14.39 -16.19
N ASN A 136 3.57 15.71 -16.01
CA ASN A 136 4.27 16.47 -15.00
C ASN A 136 3.28 16.89 -13.91
N CYS A 137 3.41 16.32 -12.73
CA CYS A 137 2.50 16.57 -11.61
C CYS A 137 3.06 17.56 -10.60
N ASP A 138 4.36 17.81 -10.65
CA ASP A 138 5.04 18.75 -9.76
C ASP A 138 6.24 19.36 -10.49
N ASN A 139 6.81 20.46 -10.01
CA ASN A 139 7.90 21.15 -10.68
C ASN A 139 9.11 20.25 -10.89
N GLY A 140 9.43 19.96 -12.15
CA GLY A 140 10.57 19.13 -12.52
C GLY A 140 10.37 17.62 -12.35
N TYR A 141 9.24 17.16 -11.79
CA TYR A 141 8.99 15.76 -11.46
C TYR A 141 7.86 15.12 -12.26
N SER A 142 8.08 13.89 -12.69
CA SER A 142 7.06 13.05 -13.34
C SER A 142 5.94 12.68 -12.37
N CYS A 143 4.71 12.57 -12.86
CA CYS A 143 3.55 12.08 -12.10
C CYS A 143 3.76 10.70 -11.49
N ILE A 144 4.62 9.89 -12.07
CA ILE A 144 4.90 8.54 -11.58
C ILE A 144 5.42 8.53 -10.14
N TYR A 145 6.20 9.53 -9.75
CA TYR A 145 6.72 9.64 -8.39
C TYR A 145 5.64 9.98 -7.37
N MET A 146 4.67 10.82 -7.75
CA MET A 146 3.55 11.20 -6.88
C MET A 146 2.56 10.04 -6.69
N ASN A 147 2.35 9.26 -7.77
CA ASN A 147 1.29 8.27 -7.85
C ASN A 147 1.80 6.83 -7.76
N THR A 148 3.03 6.62 -7.25
CA THR A 148 3.60 5.28 -7.03
C THR A 148 4.42 5.25 -5.76
N ILE A 149 3.95 4.51 -4.76
CA ILE A 149 4.64 4.36 -3.47
C ILE A 149 5.55 3.14 -3.42
N SER A 150 5.40 2.21 -4.34
CA SER A 150 6.14 0.94 -4.37
C SER A 150 7.05 0.86 -5.60
N TRP A 151 8.31 0.53 -5.39
CA TRP A 151 9.34 0.41 -6.43
C TRP A 151 10.05 -0.93 -6.29
N ARG A 152 10.01 -1.75 -7.35
CA ARG A 152 10.67 -3.07 -7.39
C ARG A 152 12.19 -2.95 -7.36
N ASP A 153 12.71 -1.94 -7.99
CA ASP A 153 14.11 -1.55 -8.05
C ASP A 153 14.21 -0.03 -8.29
N ASP A 154 15.41 0.47 -8.53
CA ASP A 154 15.68 1.92 -8.69
C ASP A 154 14.89 2.59 -9.82
N THR A 155 14.45 1.83 -10.83
CA THR A 155 13.85 2.35 -12.06
C THR A 155 12.50 1.74 -12.42
N THR A 156 12.01 0.79 -11.61
CA THR A 156 10.77 0.06 -11.88
C THR A 156 9.69 0.40 -10.86
N PRO A 157 8.87 1.42 -11.12
CA PRO A 157 7.70 1.72 -10.30
C PRO A 157 6.64 0.62 -10.47
N LEU A 158 5.85 0.39 -9.42
CA LEU A 158 4.73 -0.54 -9.44
C LEU A 158 3.41 0.25 -9.37
N PRO A 159 2.68 0.36 -10.49
CA PRO A 159 1.41 1.07 -10.53
C PRO A 159 0.39 0.50 -9.54
N MET A 160 -0.31 1.39 -8.87
CA MET A 160 -1.37 1.02 -7.92
C MET A 160 -2.68 0.72 -8.65
N GLU A 161 -3.45 -0.23 -8.14
CA GLU A 161 -4.78 -0.58 -8.65
C GLU A 161 -5.85 0.06 -7.77
N ASN A 162 -6.75 0.81 -8.37
CA ASN A 162 -7.84 1.49 -7.68
C ASN A 162 -9.23 0.88 -7.96
N ASN A 163 -9.31 -0.08 -8.88
CA ASN A 163 -10.56 -0.75 -9.19
C ASN A 163 -10.71 -2.01 -8.32
N PRO A 164 -11.64 -2.02 -7.35
CA PRO A 164 -11.80 -3.16 -6.43
C PRO A 164 -12.18 -4.45 -7.15
N ARG A 165 -12.84 -4.37 -8.30
CA ARG A 165 -13.16 -5.54 -9.12
C ARG A 165 -11.91 -6.17 -9.70
N VAL A 166 -11.00 -5.36 -10.24
CA VAL A 166 -9.72 -5.84 -10.79
C VAL A 166 -8.88 -6.47 -9.67
N VAL A 167 -8.86 -5.85 -8.48
CA VAL A 167 -8.20 -6.39 -7.29
C VAL A 167 -8.79 -7.76 -6.93
N PHE A 168 -10.11 -7.86 -6.89
CA PHE A 168 -10.80 -9.13 -6.62
C PHE A 168 -10.45 -10.20 -7.66
N GLU A 169 -10.46 -9.85 -8.94
CA GLU A 169 -10.09 -10.74 -10.02
C GLU A 169 -8.62 -11.20 -9.94
N ARG A 170 -7.70 -10.34 -9.49
CA ARG A 170 -6.31 -10.72 -9.24
C ARG A 170 -6.15 -11.67 -8.06
N LEU A 171 -6.95 -11.50 -7.01
CA LEU A 171 -6.86 -12.30 -5.78
C LEU A 171 -7.55 -13.66 -5.91
N PHE A 172 -8.69 -13.71 -6.61
CA PHE A 172 -9.60 -14.86 -6.60
C PHE A 172 -10.02 -15.35 -7.99
N GLY A 173 -9.64 -14.61 -9.05
CA GLY A 173 -9.96 -15.00 -10.43
C GLY A 173 -9.14 -16.20 -10.84
N GLU A 174 -9.77 -17.37 -10.95
CA GLU A 174 -9.17 -18.53 -11.58
C GLU A 174 -9.08 -18.32 -13.10
N SER A 175 -8.09 -18.94 -13.73
CA SER A 175 -7.88 -18.97 -15.18
C SER A 175 -8.93 -19.85 -15.89
N GLY A 176 -10.22 -19.63 -15.60
CA GLY A 176 -11.35 -20.33 -16.17
C GLY A 176 -12.01 -19.61 -17.35
N SER A 177 -12.95 -20.27 -18.02
CA SER A 177 -13.72 -19.67 -19.11
C SER A 177 -14.58 -18.50 -18.64
N THR A 178 -14.98 -17.60 -19.55
CA THR A 178 -15.84 -16.44 -19.23
C THR A 178 -17.18 -16.86 -18.58
N ALA A 179 -17.68 -18.06 -18.88
CA ALA A 179 -18.89 -18.61 -18.29
C ALA A 179 -18.68 -19.07 -16.84
N ASP A 180 -17.55 -19.70 -16.55
CA ASP A 180 -17.18 -20.12 -15.20
C ASP A 180 -16.99 -18.90 -14.30
N ARG A 181 -16.31 -17.86 -14.80
CA ARG A 181 -16.14 -16.56 -14.12
C ARG A 181 -17.49 -15.92 -13.79
N GLN A 182 -18.47 -15.91 -14.70
CA GLN A 182 -19.80 -15.34 -14.43
C GLN A 182 -20.60 -16.13 -13.38
N SER A 183 -20.42 -17.44 -13.30
CA SER A 183 -21.11 -18.26 -12.29
C SER A 183 -20.48 -18.05 -10.89
N GLU A 184 -19.17 -17.89 -10.80
CA GLU A 184 -18.47 -17.58 -9.56
C GLU A 184 -18.75 -16.15 -9.09
N PHE A 185 -18.73 -15.16 -9.97
CA PHE A 185 -19.13 -13.79 -9.63
C PHE A 185 -20.51 -13.68 -8.97
N LYS A 186 -21.46 -14.55 -9.34
CA LYS A 186 -22.78 -14.59 -8.69
C LYS A 186 -22.70 -15.12 -7.26
N LYS A 187 -21.83 -16.09 -6.99
CA LYS A 187 -21.59 -16.62 -5.64
C LYS A 187 -20.87 -15.60 -4.77
N ASP A 188 -19.87 -14.94 -5.31
CA ASP A 188 -18.99 -14.04 -4.58
C ASP A 188 -19.64 -12.69 -4.31
N ARG A 189 -20.53 -12.22 -5.19
CA ARG A 189 -21.41 -11.07 -4.89
C ARG A 189 -22.24 -11.30 -3.64
N SER A 190 -22.70 -12.53 -3.41
CA SER A 190 -23.41 -12.92 -2.20
C SER A 190 -22.54 -12.83 -0.94
N ILE A 191 -21.23 -13.07 -1.04
CA ILE A 191 -20.28 -12.96 0.07
C ILE A 191 -20.00 -11.49 0.40
N LEU A 192 -19.78 -10.65 -0.62
CA LEU A 192 -19.60 -9.20 -0.44
C LEU A 192 -20.85 -8.54 0.14
N ASP A 193 -22.03 -8.89 -0.34
CA ASP A 193 -23.32 -8.42 0.20
C ASP A 193 -23.57 -8.88 1.64
N ALA A 194 -22.99 -10.01 2.06
CA ALA A 194 -23.09 -10.50 3.45
C ALA A 194 -22.12 -9.81 4.42
N ILE A 195 -20.98 -9.29 3.92
CA ILE A 195 -19.98 -8.58 4.73
C ILE A 195 -20.34 -7.09 4.90
N THR A 196 -21.10 -6.53 3.97
CA THR A 196 -21.51 -5.12 3.97
C THR A 196 -22.85 -4.84 4.67
N ARG A 197 -23.46 -5.85 5.27
CA ARG A 197 -24.65 -5.74 6.14
C ARG A 197 -24.28 -5.84 7.61
#